data_e9914f50310c20b04be4bc2e23c6254c
#
_entry.id   e9914f50310c20b04be4bc2e23c6254c
#
_cell.length_a   1.000
_cell.length_b   1.000
_cell.length_c   1.000
_cell.angle_alpha   90.00
_cell.angle_beta   90.00
_cell.angle_gamma   90.00
#
_symmetry.space_group_name_H-M   'P 1'
#
loop_
_entity.id
_entity.type
_entity.pdbx_description
1 polymer ?
#
loop_
_entity_poly.entity_id
_entity_poly.type
_entity_poly.pdbx_seq_one_letter_code
_entity_poly.pdbx_strand_id
1 'polypeptide(L)'
;MVHREAVRAVCCALLLASGAAAQPAVAELTNHVIAQARQRAARLPNYTCVETVARDYYKPVASTLPRSCPVLAELRQHRTPDMELKWTWTDRLRLDVAMTERGEIHSWVGASRFEDGDIDRVVTNGPIGTGAFGGFLAMIFSGGVESIRYLGKRDGLHEFSFRIDKAASNYRVKAGDSWAMVGCEGTFQVDPGTLDVVRMAVRVADMPDASGDCETTTTIELALARIGDGEFLLPKVTRQRFVTQNGEEAENTTTFSACREYRGNSTIAFYAEPGAETGSTSQTAAGQVEVPAGIWFALELTAPIDPATAAAGDPFTARLVHALRDGKGKLLAPAHALIHGRLLRVENLHGTPAGSVVAMRPQTVDSGGRTLVLRARRDWSKVPGKTPVALPQAGEQNAAVILLRGKAQNLPAGLRTDWVTVAK
;
A
#
# COMPACT_ATOMS: atom_id res chain seq x y z
N MET A 1 42.43 -27.58 -56.85
CA MET A 1 42.06 -27.89 -55.49
C MET A 1 42.45 -26.75 -54.47
N VAL A 2 42.95 -25.62 -54.97
CA VAL A 2 43.54 -24.55 -54.11
C VAL A 2 42.57 -23.32 -53.90
N HIS A 3 41.49 -23.21 -54.70
CA HIS A 3 40.56 -22.02 -54.62
C HIS A 3 39.37 -22.15 -53.65
N ARG A 4 39.15 -23.33 -53.03
CA ARG A 4 37.99 -23.49 -52.10
C ARG A 4 38.29 -23.19 -50.60
N GLU A 5 39.54 -23.18 -50.19
CA GLU A 5 39.95 -22.94 -48.82
C GLU A 5 40.07 -21.42 -48.48
N ALA A 6 40.46 -20.61 -49.48
CA ALA A 6 40.59 -19.15 -49.27
C ALA A 6 39.26 -18.42 -49.02
N VAL A 7 38.12 -18.94 -49.54
CA VAL A 7 36.79 -18.33 -49.35
C VAL A 7 36.20 -18.64 -47.98
N ARG A 8 36.57 -19.79 -47.36
CA ARG A 8 36.09 -20.14 -45.99
C ARG A 8 36.79 -19.34 -44.88
N ALA A 9 38.05 -18.99 -45.07
CA ALA A 9 38.81 -18.22 -44.08
C ALA A 9 38.38 -16.74 -44.02
N VAL A 10 37.93 -16.15 -45.12
CA VAL A 10 37.46 -14.75 -45.16
C VAL A 10 36.08 -14.60 -44.55
N CYS A 11 35.17 -15.57 -44.69
CA CYS A 11 33.84 -15.52 -44.05
C CYS A 11 33.90 -15.66 -42.52
N CYS A 12 34.83 -16.46 -41.97
CA CYS A 12 34.96 -16.56 -40.50
C CYS A 12 35.57 -15.31 -39.85
N ALA A 13 36.46 -14.60 -40.56
CA ALA A 13 37.07 -13.37 -40.04
C ALA A 13 36.09 -12.18 -40.01
N LEU A 14 35.08 -12.14 -40.90
CA LEU A 14 34.05 -11.10 -40.90
C LEU A 14 32.97 -11.27 -39.83
N LEU A 15 32.74 -12.50 -39.34
CA LEU A 15 31.80 -12.77 -38.26
C LEU A 15 32.35 -12.44 -36.85
N LEU A 16 33.67 -12.44 -36.68
CA LEU A 16 34.31 -12.09 -35.40
C LEU A 16 34.47 -10.58 -35.22
N ALA A 17 34.45 -9.78 -36.27
CA ALA A 17 34.57 -8.33 -36.19
C ALA A 17 33.28 -7.63 -35.77
N SER A 18 32.10 -8.26 -35.94
CA SER A 18 30.82 -7.68 -35.58
C SER A 18 30.52 -7.74 -34.07
N GLY A 19 31.17 -8.61 -33.31
CA GLY A 19 30.96 -8.75 -31.86
C GLY A 19 31.75 -7.74 -31.02
N ALA A 20 32.90 -7.28 -31.51
CA ALA A 20 33.79 -6.42 -30.74
C ALA A 20 33.34 -4.92 -30.68
N ALA A 21 32.57 -4.45 -31.66
CA ALA A 21 32.09 -3.06 -31.71
C ALA A 21 30.76 -2.85 -30.94
N ALA A 22 29.98 -3.91 -30.67
CA ALA A 22 28.71 -3.83 -29.99
C ALA A 22 28.86 -3.72 -28.45
N GLN A 23 29.91 -4.27 -27.86
CA GLN A 23 30.17 -4.26 -26.43
C GLN A 23 30.41 -2.86 -25.83
N PRO A 24 31.26 -1.97 -26.39
CA PRO A 24 31.46 -0.63 -25.87
C PRO A 24 30.17 0.23 -25.93
N ALA A 25 29.40 0.09 -27.01
CA ALA A 25 28.13 0.83 -27.14
C ALA A 25 27.09 0.41 -26.11
N VAL A 26 27.00 -0.87 -25.73
CA VAL A 26 26.11 -1.37 -24.68
C VAL A 26 26.55 -0.90 -23.30
N ALA A 27 27.86 -0.90 -23.01
CA ALA A 27 28.40 -0.40 -21.74
C ALA A 27 28.13 1.10 -21.57
N GLU A 28 28.30 1.88 -22.63
CA GLU A 28 28.03 3.30 -22.67
C GLU A 28 26.54 3.60 -22.42
N LEU A 29 25.63 2.88 -23.10
CA LEU A 29 24.19 2.97 -22.86
C LEU A 29 23.84 2.67 -21.40
N THR A 30 24.38 1.60 -20.85
CA THR A 30 24.13 1.21 -19.45
C THR A 30 24.58 2.29 -18.49
N ASN A 31 25.75 2.87 -18.69
CA ASN A 31 26.25 3.97 -17.87
C ASN A 31 25.37 5.24 -17.96
N HIS A 32 24.88 5.58 -19.16
CA HIS A 32 23.97 6.70 -19.35
C HIS A 32 22.64 6.49 -18.63
N VAL A 33 22.06 5.28 -18.71
CA VAL A 33 20.83 4.92 -17.99
C VAL A 33 21.03 5.04 -16.47
N ILE A 34 22.14 4.53 -15.93
CA ILE A 34 22.46 4.65 -14.50
C ILE A 34 22.59 6.11 -14.09
N ALA A 35 23.31 6.92 -14.89
CA ALA A 35 23.48 8.34 -14.62
C ALA A 35 22.15 9.09 -14.64
N GLN A 36 21.28 8.81 -15.63
CA GLN A 36 19.96 9.41 -15.75
C GLN A 36 19.08 9.06 -14.55
N ALA A 37 19.01 7.80 -14.16
CA ALA A 37 18.22 7.34 -13.01
C ALA A 37 18.67 8.03 -11.70
N ARG A 38 19.99 8.15 -11.47
CA ARG A 38 20.55 8.86 -10.33
C ARG A 38 20.25 10.37 -10.38
N GLN A 39 20.35 10.99 -11.55
CA GLN A 39 20.01 12.40 -11.74
C GLN A 39 18.53 12.67 -11.44
N ARG A 40 17.62 11.79 -11.89
CA ARG A 40 16.18 11.88 -11.56
C ARG A 40 15.94 11.78 -10.06
N ALA A 41 16.56 10.79 -9.40
CA ALA A 41 16.43 10.62 -7.95
C ALA A 41 16.97 11.82 -7.15
N ALA A 42 18.13 12.39 -7.56
CA ALA A 42 18.74 13.54 -6.88
C ALA A 42 17.93 14.84 -7.01
N ARG A 43 17.04 14.93 -7.99
CA ARG A 43 16.18 16.12 -8.19
C ARG A 43 14.86 16.04 -7.43
N LEU A 44 14.49 14.86 -6.91
CA LEU A 44 13.23 14.71 -6.17
C LEU A 44 13.28 15.55 -4.89
N PRO A 45 12.29 16.45 -4.66
CA PRO A 45 12.12 17.12 -3.40
C PRO A 45 11.64 16.11 -2.33
N ASN A 46 11.64 16.53 -1.07
CA ASN A 46 10.88 15.80 -0.07
C ASN A 46 9.40 15.90 -0.41
N TYR A 47 8.74 14.78 -0.62
CA TYR A 47 7.34 14.76 -1.03
C TYR A 47 6.55 13.64 -0.33
N THR A 48 5.26 13.82 -0.29
CA THR A 48 4.29 12.86 0.22
C THR A 48 3.16 12.71 -0.79
N CYS A 49 2.57 11.52 -0.87
CA CYS A 49 1.40 11.23 -1.69
C CYS A 49 0.34 10.49 -0.87
N VAL A 50 -0.89 10.55 -1.34
CA VAL A 50 -1.93 9.62 -0.91
C VAL A 50 -1.77 8.35 -1.72
N GLU A 51 -1.53 7.25 -1.03
CA GLU A 51 -1.44 5.90 -1.55
C GLU A 51 -2.77 5.18 -1.37
N THR A 52 -3.37 4.70 -2.47
CA THR A 52 -4.58 3.88 -2.43
C THR A 52 -4.22 2.47 -2.89
N VAL A 53 -4.37 1.50 -2.00
CA VAL A 53 -4.10 0.07 -2.25
C VAL A 53 -5.41 -0.67 -2.35
N ALA A 54 -5.75 -1.19 -3.53
CA ALA A 54 -6.82 -2.15 -3.72
C ALA A 54 -6.21 -3.56 -3.68
N ARG A 55 -6.72 -4.44 -2.82
CA ARG A 55 -6.23 -5.81 -2.66
C ARG A 55 -7.30 -6.80 -3.05
N ASP A 56 -7.00 -7.66 -4.00
CA ASP A 56 -7.84 -8.75 -4.47
C ASP A 56 -7.31 -10.08 -3.95
N TYR A 57 -8.19 -10.92 -3.41
CA TYR A 57 -7.82 -12.18 -2.78
C TYR A 57 -8.44 -13.37 -3.50
N TYR A 58 -7.61 -14.35 -3.79
CA TYR A 58 -7.96 -15.54 -4.55
C TYR A 58 -7.64 -16.80 -3.76
N LYS A 59 -8.52 -17.79 -3.84
CA LYS A 59 -8.32 -19.11 -3.22
C LYS A 59 -8.45 -20.21 -4.25
N PRO A 60 -7.62 -21.26 -4.16
CA PRO A 60 -7.82 -22.46 -4.97
C PRO A 60 -9.20 -23.08 -4.73
N VAL A 61 -9.78 -23.65 -5.79
CA VAL A 61 -11.05 -24.40 -5.70
C VAL A 61 -10.86 -25.76 -5.03
N ALA A 62 -9.61 -26.25 -4.96
CA ALA A 62 -9.25 -27.55 -4.42
C ALA A 62 -9.74 -27.78 -2.98
N SER A 63 -10.22 -28.99 -2.70
CA SER A 63 -10.57 -29.45 -1.36
C SER A 63 -9.34 -29.75 -0.49
N THR A 64 -8.22 -30.11 -1.12
CA THR A 64 -6.93 -30.38 -0.47
C THR A 64 -5.90 -29.38 -0.96
N LEU A 65 -5.44 -28.52 -0.07
CA LEU A 65 -4.49 -27.46 -0.40
C LEU A 65 -3.04 -27.98 -0.29
N PRO A 66 -2.13 -27.55 -1.17
CA PRO A 66 -0.69 -27.79 -1.00
C PRO A 66 -0.21 -27.14 0.32
N ARG A 67 0.88 -27.62 0.86
CA ARG A 67 1.45 -27.14 2.12
C ARG A 67 2.92 -26.75 1.99
N SER A 68 3.41 -26.66 0.76
CA SER A 68 4.79 -26.26 0.49
C SER A 68 4.93 -25.71 -0.93
N CYS A 69 5.91 -24.85 -1.11
CA CYS A 69 6.18 -24.23 -2.40
C CYS A 69 6.57 -25.22 -3.51
N PRO A 70 7.41 -26.26 -3.26
CA PRO A 70 7.68 -27.29 -4.27
C PRO A 70 6.43 -28.01 -4.75
N VAL A 71 5.55 -28.43 -3.84
CA VAL A 71 4.27 -29.09 -4.19
C VAL A 71 3.38 -28.17 -4.99
N LEU A 72 3.27 -26.90 -4.60
CA LEU A 72 2.50 -25.91 -5.34
C LEU A 72 3.06 -25.73 -6.77
N ALA A 73 4.38 -25.63 -6.92
CA ALA A 73 5.02 -25.50 -8.21
C ALA A 73 4.72 -26.70 -9.12
N GLU A 74 4.78 -27.93 -8.59
CA GLU A 74 4.46 -29.14 -9.31
C GLU A 74 2.99 -29.15 -9.77
N LEU A 75 2.04 -28.85 -8.88
CA LEU A 75 0.61 -28.78 -9.22
C LEU A 75 0.31 -27.76 -10.30
N ARG A 76 0.96 -26.60 -10.26
CA ARG A 76 0.82 -25.55 -11.29
C ARG A 76 1.41 -25.96 -12.63
N GLN A 77 2.54 -26.65 -12.61
CA GLN A 77 3.21 -27.15 -13.83
C GLN A 77 2.31 -28.17 -14.57
N HIS A 78 1.58 -29.00 -13.84
CA HIS A 78 0.64 -29.97 -14.41
C HIS A 78 -0.75 -29.39 -14.74
N ARG A 79 -0.95 -28.08 -14.54
CA ARG A 79 -2.24 -27.39 -14.78
C ARG A 79 -3.45 -28.12 -14.17
N THR A 80 -3.29 -28.59 -12.94
CA THR A 80 -4.33 -29.32 -12.22
C THR A 80 -5.55 -28.43 -12.05
N PRO A 81 -6.78 -28.84 -12.49
CA PRO A 81 -7.98 -28.00 -12.39
C PRO A 81 -8.30 -27.53 -10.97
N ASP A 82 -7.90 -28.33 -9.97
CA ASP A 82 -8.09 -28.02 -8.55
C ASP A 82 -7.32 -26.76 -8.10
N MET A 83 -6.33 -26.30 -8.88
CA MET A 83 -5.57 -25.10 -8.61
C MET A 83 -6.14 -23.86 -9.34
N GLU A 84 -7.32 -23.98 -9.96
CA GLU A 84 -8.05 -22.83 -10.46
C GLU A 84 -8.37 -21.87 -9.29
N LEU A 85 -8.11 -20.58 -9.51
CA LEU A 85 -8.28 -19.56 -8.48
C LEU A 85 -9.69 -18.97 -8.55
N LYS A 86 -10.35 -18.95 -7.41
CA LYS A 86 -11.62 -18.24 -7.23
C LYS A 86 -11.38 -16.91 -6.52
N TRP A 87 -11.86 -15.83 -7.13
CA TRP A 87 -11.90 -14.53 -6.49
C TRP A 87 -12.88 -14.53 -5.31
N THR A 88 -12.40 -14.22 -4.11
CA THR A 88 -13.15 -14.41 -2.87
C THR A 88 -13.60 -13.13 -2.22
N TRP A 89 -12.71 -12.15 -2.10
CA TRP A 89 -13.01 -10.85 -1.51
C TRP A 89 -11.97 -9.81 -1.93
N THR A 90 -12.32 -8.56 -1.73
CA THR A 90 -11.42 -7.40 -1.93
C THR A 90 -11.47 -6.51 -0.72
N ASP A 91 -10.41 -5.79 -0.47
CA ASP A 91 -10.41 -4.65 0.43
C ASP A 91 -9.66 -3.46 -0.18
N ARG A 92 -9.73 -2.34 0.51
CA ARG A 92 -9.04 -1.13 0.08
C ARG A 92 -8.46 -0.40 1.28
N LEU A 93 -7.23 0.08 1.12
CA LEU A 93 -6.53 0.91 2.11
C LEU A 93 -6.26 2.28 1.51
N ARG A 94 -6.27 3.31 2.36
CA ARG A 94 -5.82 4.65 1.96
C ARG A 94 -4.87 5.20 3.00
N LEU A 95 -3.63 5.43 2.56
CA LEU A 95 -2.50 5.79 3.39
C LEU A 95 -1.89 7.10 2.89
N ASP A 96 -1.26 7.84 3.77
CA ASP A 96 -0.25 8.82 3.40
C ASP A 96 1.11 8.12 3.38
N VAL A 97 1.89 8.31 2.33
CA VAL A 97 3.24 7.78 2.17
C VAL A 97 4.24 8.91 1.95
N ALA A 98 5.39 8.83 2.56
CA ALA A 98 6.51 9.73 2.32
C ALA A 98 7.82 8.95 2.24
N MET A 99 8.78 9.49 1.45
CA MET A 99 10.14 8.98 1.38
C MET A 99 11.01 9.72 2.39
N THR A 100 11.80 8.98 3.14
CA THR A 100 12.81 9.49 4.06
C THR A 100 14.16 8.84 3.77
N GLU A 101 15.22 9.30 4.43
CA GLU A 101 16.55 8.66 4.36
C GLU A 101 16.54 7.19 4.81
N ARG A 102 15.57 6.81 5.67
CA ARG A 102 15.40 5.44 6.18
C ARG A 102 14.51 4.57 5.32
N GLY A 103 13.91 5.12 4.25
CA GLY A 103 12.96 4.46 3.36
C GLY A 103 11.56 5.07 3.45
N GLU A 104 10.58 4.29 3.02
CA GLU A 104 9.18 4.69 3.00
C GLU A 104 8.57 4.65 4.40
N ILE A 105 7.86 5.70 4.76
CA ILE A 105 7.07 5.79 6.00
C ILE A 105 5.60 5.99 5.66
N HIS A 106 4.73 5.42 6.47
CA HIS A 106 3.30 5.39 6.22
C HIS A 106 2.50 5.86 7.44
N SER A 107 1.31 6.39 7.17
CA SER A 107 0.28 6.62 8.15
C SER A 107 -1.10 6.45 7.51
N TRP A 108 -2.14 6.33 8.30
CA TRP A 108 -3.49 6.46 7.78
C TRP A 108 -3.69 7.86 7.19
N VAL A 109 -4.41 7.96 6.07
CA VAL A 109 -4.67 9.25 5.41
C VAL A 109 -5.24 10.27 6.41
N GLY A 110 -4.69 11.48 6.39
CA GLY A 110 -5.09 12.57 7.28
C GLY A 110 -4.71 12.37 8.75
N ALA A 111 -3.81 11.45 9.09
CA ALA A 111 -3.25 11.38 10.43
C ALA A 111 -2.37 12.61 10.72
N SER A 112 -2.29 13.02 11.98
CA SER A 112 -1.51 14.20 12.39
C SER A 112 0.00 13.98 12.33
N ARG A 113 0.44 12.72 12.22
CA ARG A 113 1.86 12.33 12.12
C ARG A 113 1.97 10.97 11.41
N PHE A 114 3.13 10.71 10.84
CA PHE A 114 3.48 9.36 10.39
C PHE A 114 3.73 8.45 11.60
N GLU A 115 3.41 7.17 11.42
CA GLU A 115 3.72 6.17 12.43
C GLU A 115 5.22 5.85 12.43
N ASP A 116 5.78 5.71 13.62
CA ASP A 116 7.16 5.27 13.80
C ASP A 116 7.23 3.74 13.66
N GLY A 117 7.93 3.26 12.64
CA GLY A 117 8.19 1.84 12.42
C GLY A 117 7.73 1.32 11.08
N ASP A 118 7.68 -0.01 10.97
CA ASP A 118 7.33 -0.70 9.72
C ASP A 118 5.82 -0.60 9.42
N ILE A 119 5.46 -0.78 8.15
CA ILE A 119 4.08 -0.63 7.64
C ILE A 119 3.08 -1.55 8.35
N ASP A 120 3.52 -2.68 8.91
CA ASP A 120 2.67 -3.62 9.65
C ASP A 120 2.11 -3.06 10.98
N ARG A 121 2.63 -1.92 11.46
CA ARG A 121 2.02 -1.17 12.56
C ARG A 121 0.78 -0.39 12.13
N VAL A 122 0.73 0.01 10.86
CA VAL A 122 -0.42 0.72 10.27
C VAL A 122 -1.40 -0.29 9.69
N VAL A 123 -0.91 -1.24 8.90
CA VAL A 123 -1.71 -2.27 8.23
C VAL A 123 -1.47 -3.60 8.92
N THR A 124 -2.37 -3.97 9.83
CA THR A 124 -2.23 -5.15 10.68
C THR A 124 -2.74 -6.45 10.03
N ASN A 125 -3.49 -6.34 8.92
CA ASN A 125 -4.13 -7.50 8.27
C ASN A 125 -3.90 -7.49 6.77
N GLY A 126 -3.69 -8.69 6.21
CA GLY A 126 -3.47 -8.92 4.79
C GLY A 126 -2.06 -8.54 4.32
N PRO A 127 -1.65 -9.05 3.14
CA PRO A 127 -0.33 -8.79 2.60
C PRO A 127 -0.21 -7.34 2.14
N ILE A 128 0.93 -6.73 2.44
CA ILE A 128 1.32 -5.40 1.99
C ILE A 128 2.83 -5.36 1.83
N GLY A 129 3.31 -4.63 0.84
CA GLY A 129 4.75 -4.44 0.62
C GLY A 129 5.10 -2.98 0.41
N THR A 130 6.32 -2.64 0.73
CA THR A 130 6.94 -1.32 0.53
C THR A 130 8.02 -1.40 -0.55
N GLY A 131 8.66 -0.28 -0.87
CA GLY A 131 9.75 -0.20 -1.85
C GLY A 131 9.31 0.37 -3.20
N ALA A 132 8.02 0.31 -3.50
CA ALA A 132 7.49 0.75 -4.77
C ALA A 132 7.46 2.28 -4.94
N PHE A 133 7.38 3.04 -3.85
CA PHE A 133 7.32 4.49 -3.87
C PHE A 133 8.67 5.14 -4.20
N GLY A 134 9.78 4.41 -4.08
CA GLY A 134 11.13 4.87 -4.44
C GLY A 134 12.24 3.93 -3.95
N GLY A 135 11.95 3.08 -2.99
CA GLY A 135 12.94 2.20 -2.36
C GLY A 135 13.65 1.26 -3.34
N PHE A 136 12.93 0.65 -4.27
CA PHE A 136 13.52 -0.24 -5.28
C PHE A 136 14.43 0.51 -6.27
N LEU A 137 14.01 1.68 -6.74
CA LEU A 137 14.87 2.52 -7.60
C LEU A 137 16.16 2.89 -6.88
N ALA A 138 16.06 3.36 -5.64
CA ALA A 138 17.22 3.71 -4.84
C ALA A 138 18.17 2.50 -4.64
N MET A 139 17.63 1.34 -4.31
CA MET A 139 18.40 0.12 -4.09
C MET A 139 19.15 -0.33 -5.35
N ILE A 140 18.46 -0.37 -6.51
CA ILE A 140 19.04 -0.85 -7.79
C ILE A 140 20.11 0.11 -8.29
N PHE A 141 19.84 1.41 -8.31
CA PHE A 141 20.74 2.39 -8.91
C PHE A 141 21.80 2.95 -7.94
N SER A 142 21.76 2.62 -6.66
CA SER A 142 22.80 2.98 -5.69
C SER A 142 23.68 1.79 -5.31
N GLY A 143 23.09 0.63 -4.99
CA GLY A 143 23.79 -0.54 -4.49
C GLY A 143 23.89 -1.72 -5.47
N GLY A 144 23.02 -1.77 -6.49
CA GLY A 144 22.91 -2.92 -7.39
C GLY A 144 23.50 -2.73 -8.79
N VAL A 145 24.18 -1.61 -9.06
CA VAL A 145 24.60 -1.22 -10.43
C VAL A 145 25.51 -2.23 -11.12
N GLU A 146 26.38 -2.91 -10.39
CA GLU A 146 27.30 -3.90 -10.94
C GLU A 146 26.59 -5.14 -11.51
N SER A 147 25.37 -5.38 -11.08
CA SER A 147 24.54 -6.51 -11.53
C SER A 147 23.72 -6.20 -12.78
N ILE A 148 23.63 -4.94 -13.21
CA ILE A 148 22.80 -4.51 -14.33
C ILE A 148 23.37 -5.07 -15.64
N ARG A 149 22.52 -5.72 -16.43
CA ARG A 149 22.85 -6.30 -17.74
C ARG A 149 21.80 -5.90 -18.77
N TYR A 150 22.25 -5.45 -19.93
CA TYR A 150 21.38 -5.15 -21.05
C TYR A 150 20.89 -6.43 -21.72
N LEU A 151 19.58 -6.55 -21.94
CA LEU A 151 18.93 -7.70 -22.56
C LEU A 151 18.53 -7.47 -24.02
N GLY A 152 18.54 -6.21 -24.48
CA GLY A 152 18.10 -5.85 -25.82
C GLY A 152 16.94 -4.87 -25.82
N LYS A 153 16.21 -4.82 -26.94
CA LYS A 153 14.97 -4.04 -27.05
C LYS A 153 13.76 -4.96 -27.02
N ARG A 154 12.74 -4.55 -26.26
CA ARG A 154 11.42 -5.18 -26.22
C ARG A 154 10.35 -4.10 -26.32
N ASP A 155 9.42 -4.24 -27.26
CA ASP A 155 8.32 -3.27 -27.49
C ASP A 155 8.80 -1.81 -27.68
N GLY A 156 9.97 -1.65 -28.33
CA GLY A 156 10.58 -0.34 -28.56
C GLY A 156 11.41 0.22 -27.41
N LEU A 157 11.33 -0.35 -26.22
CA LEU A 157 12.07 0.05 -25.01
C LEU A 157 13.39 -0.74 -24.87
N HIS A 158 14.39 -0.13 -24.25
CA HIS A 158 15.57 -0.84 -23.80
C HIS A 158 15.26 -1.66 -22.54
N GLU A 159 15.57 -2.94 -22.54
CA GLU A 159 15.33 -3.83 -21.39
C GLU A 159 16.66 -4.22 -20.74
N PHE A 160 16.66 -4.17 -19.40
CA PHE A 160 17.80 -4.54 -18.57
C PHE A 160 17.35 -5.53 -17.49
N SER A 161 18.24 -6.42 -17.08
CA SER A 161 18.07 -7.23 -15.87
C SER A 161 18.99 -6.74 -14.76
N PHE A 162 18.61 -7.07 -13.52
CA PHE A 162 19.43 -6.88 -12.33
C PHE A 162 19.25 -8.03 -11.35
N ARG A 163 20.25 -8.22 -10.47
CA ARG A 163 20.17 -9.11 -9.33
C ARG A 163 20.92 -8.48 -8.17
N ILE A 164 20.29 -8.46 -6.98
CA ILE A 164 20.87 -7.96 -5.74
C ILE A 164 20.84 -9.10 -4.76
N ASP A 165 22.00 -9.55 -4.34
CA ASP A 165 22.13 -10.61 -3.37
C ASP A 165 21.73 -10.14 -1.98
N LYS A 166 21.31 -11.06 -1.12
CA LYS A 166 20.85 -10.79 0.26
C LYS A 166 21.79 -9.89 1.05
N ALA A 167 23.11 -10.04 0.87
CA ALA A 167 24.12 -9.27 1.60
C ALA A 167 24.17 -7.78 1.20
N ALA A 168 23.76 -7.45 -0.02
CA ALA A 168 23.72 -6.09 -0.58
C ALA A 168 22.29 -5.50 -0.61
N SER A 169 21.30 -6.28 -0.19
CA SER A 169 19.89 -5.90 -0.21
C SER A 169 19.47 -5.22 1.09
N ASN A 170 18.54 -4.30 1.01
CA ASN A 170 17.78 -3.78 2.14
C ASN A 170 16.30 -4.22 2.08
N TYR A 171 15.97 -5.14 1.16
CA TYR A 171 14.62 -5.68 1.02
C TYR A 171 14.35 -6.70 2.12
N ARG A 172 13.24 -6.53 2.81
CA ARG A 172 12.82 -7.39 3.92
C ARG A 172 11.45 -7.97 3.66
N VAL A 173 11.27 -9.24 4.05
CA VAL A 173 9.97 -9.91 4.08
C VAL A 173 9.65 -10.35 5.50
N LYS A 174 8.37 -10.38 5.84
CA LYS A 174 7.94 -10.88 7.14
C LYS A 174 8.07 -12.39 7.17
N ALA A 175 8.73 -12.93 8.19
CA ALA A 175 8.95 -14.35 8.41
C ALA A 175 8.54 -14.69 9.85
N GLY A 176 7.31 -15.15 10.03
CA GLY A 176 6.69 -15.27 11.34
C GLY A 176 6.55 -13.90 12.02
N ASP A 177 7.07 -13.75 13.23
CA ASP A 177 7.02 -12.51 14.01
C ASP A 177 8.24 -11.58 13.75
N SER A 178 9.16 -11.95 12.86
CA SER A 178 10.37 -11.19 12.56
C SER A 178 10.47 -10.78 11.10
N TRP A 179 11.36 -9.83 10.80
CA TRP A 179 11.71 -9.43 9.45
C TRP A 179 13.00 -10.12 9.02
N ALA A 180 12.96 -10.77 7.84
CA ALA A 180 14.13 -11.40 7.24
C ALA A 180 14.59 -10.60 6.02
N MET A 181 15.90 -10.35 5.94
CA MET A 181 16.51 -9.77 4.74
C MET A 181 16.51 -10.79 3.62
N VAL A 182 16.17 -10.37 2.40
CA VAL A 182 16.14 -11.23 1.20
C VAL A 182 16.86 -10.57 0.04
N GLY A 183 17.36 -11.38 -0.89
CA GLY A 183 17.80 -10.90 -2.18
C GLY A 183 16.64 -10.61 -3.12
N CYS A 184 16.89 -9.85 -4.18
CA CYS A 184 15.91 -9.62 -5.23
C CYS A 184 16.55 -9.60 -6.60
N GLU A 185 15.73 -9.91 -7.60
CA GLU A 185 16.12 -9.87 -9.01
C GLU A 185 14.95 -9.36 -9.86
N GLY A 186 15.25 -8.98 -11.08
CA GLY A 186 14.20 -8.54 -11.96
C GLY A 186 14.67 -7.88 -13.23
N THR A 187 13.76 -7.11 -13.82
CA THR A 187 14.03 -6.36 -15.06
C THR A 187 13.51 -4.93 -14.92
N PHE A 188 14.06 -4.04 -15.72
CA PHE A 188 13.48 -2.71 -15.93
C PHE A 188 13.57 -2.31 -17.39
N GLN A 189 12.64 -1.47 -17.82
CA GLN A 189 12.53 -0.97 -19.18
C GLN A 189 12.74 0.55 -19.18
N VAL A 190 13.45 1.01 -20.20
CA VAL A 190 13.91 2.39 -20.33
C VAL A 190 13.46 2.95 -21.67
N ASP A 191 12.93 4.15 -21.67
CA ASP A 191 12.59 4.89 -22.88
C ASP A 191 13.86 5.28 -23.64
N PRO A 192 13.97 4.99 -24.94
CA PRO A 192 15.18 5.23 -25.72
C PRO A 192 15.46 6.71 -25.97
N GLY A 193 14.47 7.59 -25.88
CA GLY A 193 14.63 9.02 -26.11
C GLY A 193 15.06 9.80 -24.88
N THR A 194 14.50 9.44 -23.72
CA THR A 194 14.75 10.14 -22.44
C THR A 194 15.72 9.44 -21.51
N LEU A 195 15.92 8.13 -21.73
CA LEU A 195 16.63 7.19 -20.85
C LEU A 195 16.01 7.09 -19.44
N ASP A 196 14.75 7.48 -19.29
CA ASP A 196 14.02 7.32 -18.05
C ASP A 196 13.51 5.87 -17.88
N VAL A 197 13.56 5.36 -16.66
CA VAL A 197 12.94 4.07 -16.32
C VAL A 197 11.42 4.24 -16.36
N VAL A 198 10.74 3.50 -17.24
CA VAL A 198 9.28 3.60 -17.41
C VAL A 198 8.54 2.42 -16.78
N ARG A 199 9.20 1.27 -16.64
CA ARG A 199 8.64 0.08 -15.99
C ARG A 199 9.74 -0.69 -15.28
N MET A 200 9.36 -1.31 -14.17
CA MET A 200 10.24 -2.19 -13.37
C MET A 200 9.46 -3.40 -12.88
N ALA A 201 10.08 -4.55 -12.88
CA ALA A 201 9.59 -5.77 -12.22
C ALA A 201 10.64 -6.26 -11.23
N VAL A 202 10.23 -6.51 -9.99
CA VAL A 202 11.08 -6.97 -8.89
C VAL A 202 10.49 -8.25 -8.33
N ARG A 203 11.30 -9.27 -8.13
CA ARG A 203 10.94 -10.55 -7.51
C ARG A 203 11.88 -10.85 -6.36
N VAL A 204 11.36 -11.38 -5.26
CA VAL A 204 12.18 -11.93 -4.18
C VAL A 204 12.95 -13.15 -4.71
N ALA A 205 14.27 -13.19 -4.50
CA ALA A 205 15.12 -14.27 -4.98
C ALA A 205 15.12 -15.48 -4.03
N ASP A 206 15.22 -15.21 -2.73
CA ASP A 206 15.40 -16.24 -1.69
C ASP A 206 14.32 -16.07 -0.62
N MET A 207 13.09 -16.57 -0.90
CA MET A 207 11.96 -16.48 0.02
C MET A 207 12.18 -17.40 1.23
N PRO A 208 12.14 -16.87 2.47
CA PRO A 208 12.26 -17.72 3.67
C PRO A 208 11.04 -18.60 3.86
N ASP A 209 11.21 -19.86 4.21
CA ASP A 209 10.11 -20.81 4.47
C ASP A 209 9.17 -20.30 5.58
N ALA A 210 9.72 -19.62 6.59
CA ALA A 210 8.94 -19.05 7.70
C ALA A 210 8.04 -17.87 7.29
N SER A 211 8.16 -17.33 6.05
CA SER A 211 7.24 -16.31 5.55
C SER A 211 5.85 -16.88 5.26
N GLY A 212 5.76 -18.17 4.93
CA GLY A 212 4.55 -18.80 4.44
C GLY A 212 4.24 -18.47 2.96
N ASP A 213 5.07 -17.63 2.32
CA ASP A 213 4.93 -17.25 0.91
C ASP A 213 5.90 -18.04 0.04
N CYS A 214 5.46 -18.36 -1.17
CA CYS A 214 6.29 -18.98 -2.21
C CYS A 214 6.87 -17.95 -3.19
N GLU A 215 6.14 -16.87 -3.41
CA GLU A 215 6.50 -15.87 -4.40
C GLU A 215 5.96 -14.50 -3.98
N THR A 216 6.79 -13.50 -4.13
CA THR A 216 6.39 -12.09 -4.08
C THR A 216 7.01 -11.37 -5.27
N THR A 217 6.14 -10.78 -6.09
CA THR A 217 6.54 -9.97 -7.26
C THR A 217 5.92 -8.60 -7.19
N THR A 218 6.67 -7.59 -7.60
CA THR A 218 6.21 -6.20 -7.67
C THR A 218 6.51 -5.65 -9.06
N THR A 219 5.49 -5.15 -9.75
CA THR A 219 5.63 -4.41 -11.01
C THR A 219 5.32 -2.94 -10.77
N ILE A 220 6.15 -2.04 -11.25
CA ILE A 220 6.03 -0.59 -11.07
C ILE A 220 5.99 0.06 -12.44
N GLU A 221 4.98 0.85 -12.72
CA GLU A 221 4.93 1.76 -13.86
C GLU A 221 5.24 3.17 -13.37
N LEU A 222 6.21 3.83 -14.00
CA LEU A 222 6.63 5.18 -13.68
C LEU A 222 6.16 6.15 -14.75
N ALA A 223 5.85 7.37 -14.34
CA ALA A 223 5.48 8.46 -15.23
C ALA A 223 5.90 9.80 -14.64
N LEU A 224 6.02 10.80 -15.49
CA LEU A 224 6.21 12.18 -15.03
C LEU A 224 4.93 12.64 -14.33
N ALA A 225 5.09 13.21 -13.14
CA ALA A 225 4.03 13.80 -12.34
C ALA A 225 4.47 15.16 -11.80
N ARG A 226 3.52 16.08 -11.67
CA ARG A 226 3.78 17.43 -11.17
C ARG A 226 3.75 17.45 -9.65
N ILE A 227 4.82 18.04 -9.06
CA ILE A 227 4.86 18.42 -7.64
C ILE A 227 5.28 19.89 -7.58
N GLY A 228 4.40 20.77 -7.08
CA GLY A 228 4.61 22.20 -7.16
C GLY A 228 4.78 22.67 -8.61
N ASP A 229 5.87 23.38 -8.88
CA ASP A 229 6.20 23.88 -10.21
C ASP A 229 7.07 22.91 -11.04
N GLY A 230 7.49 21.77 -10.48
CA GLY A 230 8.37 20.80 -11.12
C GLY A 230 7.65 19.56 -11.65
N GLU A 231 8.30 18.86 -12.61
CA GLU A 231 7.90 17.53 -13.09
C GLU A 231 8.95 16.51 -12.67
N PHE A 232 8.47 15.44 -12.03
CA PHE A 232 9.31 14.40 -11.45
C PHE A 232 8.84 13.02 -11.89
N LEU A 233 9.78 12.09 -12.06
CA LEU A 233 9.48 10.69 -12.39
C LEU A 233 9.05 9.97 -11.11
N LEU A 234 7.77 9.61 -11.03
CA LEU A 234 7.16 8.98 -9.86
C LEU A 234 6.45 7.68 -10.23
N PRO A 235 6.23 6.77 -9.29
CA PRO A 235 5.37 5.62 -9.51
C PRO A 235 3.93 6.10 -9.79
N LYS A 236 3.36 5.60 -10.87
CA LYS A 236 1.98 5.85 -11.27
C LYS A 236 1.04 4.76 -10.78
N VAL A 237 1.43 3.52 -11.04
CA VAL A 237 0.71 2.31 -10.62
C VAL A 237 1.72 1.25 -10.24
N THR A 238 1.46 0.55 -9.15
CA THR A 238 2.21 -0.65 -8.80
C THR A 238 1.26 -1.83 -8.67
N ARG A 239 1.75 -3.03 -9.02
CA ARG A 239 1.05 -4.29 -8.79
C ARG A 239 1.98 -5.23 -8.03
N GLN A 240 1.52 -5.69 -6.88
CA GLN A 240 2.23 -6.68 -6.08
C GLN A 240 1.40 -7.95 -6.03
N ARG A 241 2.03 -9.09 -6.29
CA ARG A 241 1.41 -10.39 -6.19
C ARG A 241 2.13 -11.20 -5.13
N PHE A 242 1.36 -11.79 -4.24
CA PHE A 242 1.79 -12.67 -3.16
C PHE A 242 1.18 -14.06 -3.39
N VAL A 243 1.99 -15.08 -3.31
CA VAL A 243 1.56 -16.48 -3.47
C VAL A 243 1.99 -17.26 -2.25
N THR A 244 1.03 -17.79 -1.51
CA THR A 244 1.27 -18.53 -0.27
C THR A 244 1.51 -20.02 -0.54
N GLN A 245 2.05 -20.72 0.44
CA GLN A 245 2.35 -22.17 0.37
C GLN A 245 1.12 -23.04 0.12
N ASN A 246 -0.08 -22.57 0.50
CA ASN A 246 -1.35 -23.27 0.26
C ASN A 246 -1.99 -22.90 -1.08
N GLY A 247 -1.30 -22.08 -1.91
CA GLY A 247 -1.77 -21.66 -3.23
C GLY A 247 -2.76 -20.49 -3.22
N GLU A 248 -3.07 -19.91 -2.05
CA GLU A 248 -3.81 -18.67 -2.02
C GLU A 248 -2.97 -17.54 -2.62
N GLU A 249 -3.64 -16.62 -3.29
CA GLU A 249 -2.99 -15.45 -3.89
C GLU A 249 -3.64 -14.16 -3.44
N ALA A 250 -2.82 -13.12 -3.31
CA ALA A 250 -3.29 -11.76 -3.17
C ALA A 250 -2.62 -10.87 -4.23
N GLU A 251 -3.40 -9.97 -4.79
CA GLU A 251 -2.96 -9.01 -5.79
C GLU A 251 -3.28 -7.60 -5.31
N ASN A 252 -2.23 -6.82 -5.02
CA ASN A 252 -2.36 -5.43 -4.59
C ASN A 252 -2.13 -4.52 -5.79
N THR A 253 -3.11 -3.71 -6.14
CA THR A 253 -2.95 -2.61 -7.10
C THR A 253 -2.91 -1.30 -6.33
N THR A 254 -1.77 -0.62 -6.40
CA THR A 254 -1.53 0.66 -5.72
C THR A 254 -1.49 1.81 -6.71
N THR A 255 -2.17 2.90 -6.39
CA THR A 255 -2.12 4.16 -7.12
C THR A 255 -1.74 5.30 -6.19
N PHE A 256 -1.06 6.30 -6.72
CA PHE A 256 -0.58 7.45 -5.98
C PHE A 256 -1.25 8.73 -6.49
N SER A 257 -1.70 9.58 -5.57
CA SER A 257 -2.42 10.82 -5.88
C SER A 257 -2.10 11.91 -4.87
N ALA A 258 -2.55 13.13 -5.13
CA ALA A 258 -2.36 14.28 -4.24
C ALA A 258 -0.91 14.44 -3.75
N CYS A 259 0.05 14.18 -4.65
CA CYS A 259 1.47 14.33 -4.34
C CYS A 259 1.82 15.79 -4.11
N ARG A 260 2.55 16.08 -3.03
CA ARG A 260 2.94 17.44 -2.65
C ARG A 260 4.32 17.46 -2.01
N GLU A 261 5.05 18.55 -2.26
CA GLU A 261 6.29 18.83 -1.55
C GLU A 261 6.00 19.19 -0.09
N TYR A 262 6.87 18.77 0.81
CA TYR A 262 6.88 19.29 2.17
C TYR A 262 8.25 19.86 2.52
N ARG A 263 8.24 20.99 3.21
CA ARG A 263 9.43 21.68 3.69
C ARG A 263 9.41 21.65 5.21
N GLY A 264 10.49 21.20 5.81
CA GLY A 264 10.78 21.47 7.21
C GLY A 264 10.89 20.29 8.16
N ASN A 265 11.55 20.57 9.27
CA ASN A 265 11.68 19.74 10.47
C ASN A 265 10.39 19.72 11.31
N SER A 266 9.22 19.85 10.70
CA SER A 266 7.96 20.03 11.39
C SER A 266 7.03 18.88 11.10
N THR A 267 6.28 18.46 12.11
CA THR A 267 5.13 17.58 12.04
C THR A 267 4.33 17.88 10.78
N ILE A 268 4.22 16.93 9.84
CA ILE A 268 3.42 17.10 8.64
C ILE A 268 1.97 17.21 9.07
N ALA A 269 1.41 18.42 9.01
CA ALA A 269 -0.02 18.65 9.24
C ALA A 269 -0.78 18.32 7.97
N PHE A 270 -1.60 17.29 8.00
CA PHE A 270 -2.44 16.85 6.88
C PHE A 270 -3.84 17.46 6.98
N TYR A 271 -4.33 17.94 5.88
CA TYR A 271 -5.61 18.56 5.56
C TYR A 271 -5.76 20.06 5.85
N ALA A 272 -5.70 20.83 4.75
CA ALA A 272 -6.55 21.99 4.54
C ALA A 272 -7.46 21.66 3.34
N GLU A 273 -8.77 21.73 3.54
CA GLU A 273 -9.71 21.79 2.41
C GLU A 273 -9.35 23.00 1.52
N PRO A 274 -9.57 22.93 0.18
CA PRO A 274 -9.36 24.09 -0.68
C PRO A 274 -10.38 25.18 -0.29
N GLY A 275 -9.90 26.24 0.40
CA GLY A 275 -10.74 27.38 0.76
C GLY A 275 -10.54 27.98 2.16
N ALA A 276 -9.72 27.40 3.02
CA ALA A 276 -9.43 27.99 4.34
C ALA A 276 -8.08 28.72 4.34
N GLU A 277 -8.13 30.02 4.56
CA GLU A 277 -6.94 30.88 4.70
C GLU A 277 -6.07 30.42 5.88
N THR A 278 -4.77 30.34 5.62
CA THR A 278 -3.72 29.87 6.49
C THR A 278 -3.48 30.80 7.69
N GLY A 279 -3.99 30.39 8.83
CA GLY A 279 -3.46 30.82 10.12
C GLY A 279 -2.51 29.75 10.65
N SER A 280 -1.22 29.93 10.43
CA SER A 280 -0.17 29.07 10.98
C SER A 280 -0.11 29.19 12.49
N THR A 281 -0.70 28.24 13.21
CA THR A 281 -0.41 28.05 14.63
C THR A 281 -0.04 26.59 14.86
N SER A 282 1.25 26.37 15.07
CA SER A 282 1.81 25.14 15.64
C SER A 282 1.09 24.83 16.96
N GLN A 283 0.06 23.99 16.94
CA GLN A 283 -0.48 23.43 18.17
C GLN A 283 0.25 22.15 18.51
N THR A 284 1.23 22.28 19.37
CA THR A 284 1.84 21.21 20.16
C THR A 284 0.75 20.34 20.80
N ALA A 285 0.98 19.03 20.84
CA ALA A 285 0.09 18.00 21.42
C ALA A 285 -0.12 18.08 22.96
N ALA A 286 0.02 19.25 23.55
CA ALA A 286 -0.20 19.53 24.98
C ALA A 286 -1.61 20.12 25.14
N GLY A 287 -2.60 19.25 25.49
CA GLY A 287 -3.92 19.70 25.91
C GLY A 287 -5.14 19.06 25.27
N GLN A 288 -5.03 17.91 24.60
CA GLN A 288 -6.21 17.17 24.18
C GLN A 288 -6.95 16.66 25.43
N VAL A 289 -8.15 17.16 25.69
CA VAL A 289 -8.99 16.70 26.78
C VAL A 289 -9.67 15.40 26.36
N GLU A 290 -9.45 14.34 27.13
CA GLU A 290 -10.07 13.04 26.89
C GLU A 290 -11.44 12.99 27.57
N VAL A 291 -12.44 12.42 26.89
CA VAL A 291 -13.74 12.16 27.47
C VAL A 291 -13.63 11.04 28.49
N PRO A 292 -14.13 11.21 29.77
CA PRO A 292 -14.06 10.18 30.79
C PRO A 292 -14.68 8.86 30.35
N ALA A 293 -14.21 7.73 30.90
CA ALA A 293 -14.75 6.40 30.62
C ALA A 293 -16.16 6.22 31.21
N GLY A 294 -16.93 5.28 30.63
CA GLY A 294 -18.26 4.90 31.12
C GLY A 294 -19.42 5.79 30.63
N ILE A 295 -19.15 6.72 29.73
CA ILE A 295 -20.18 7.63 29.21
C ILE A 295 -20.82 7.03 27.97
N TRP A 296 -22.11 6.90 27.96
CA TRP A 296 -22.91 6.43 26.85
C TRP A 296 -23.24 7.58 25.89
N PHE A 297 -23.12 7.31 24.59
CA PHE A 297 -23.54 8.24 23.56
C PHE A 297 -23.96 7.50 22.28
N ALA A 298 -24.83 8.14 21.52
CA ALA A 298 -25.23 7.71 20.20
C ALA A 298 -24.72 8.69 19.16
N LEU A 299 -24.23 8.20 18.06
CA LEU A 299 -23.87 8.98 16.88
C LEU A 299 -24.76 8.64 15.69
N GLU A 300 -24.90 9.61 14.79
CA GLU A 300 -25.63 9.49 13.54
C GLU A 300 -24.74 9.94 12.39
N LEU A 301 -24.53 9.07 11.36
CA LEU A 301 -23.69 9.40 10.20
C LEU A 301 -24.24 10.62 9.45
N THR A 302 -23.37 11.56 9.10
CA THR A 302 -23.73 12.76 8.31
C THR A 302 -23.78 12.51 6.81
N ALA A 303 -23.03 11.53 6.32
CA ALA A 303 -22.95 11.17 4.91
C ALA A 303 -22.99 9.64 4.76
N PRO A 304 -23.44 9.10 3.61
CA PRO A 304 -23.39 7.67 3.37
C PRO A 304 -21.95 7.21 3.19
N ILE A 305 -21.67 5.94 3.56
CA ILE A 305 -20.42 5.27 3.29
C ILE A 305 -20.68 4.17 2.27
N ASP A 306 -20.06 4.30 1.09
CA ASP A 306 -20.15 3.33 0.01
C ASP A 306 -18.94 2.37 0.05
N PRO A 307 -19.10 1.08 0.40
CA PRO A 307 -17.99 0.13 0.43
C PRO A 307 -17.31 -0.10 -0.92
N ALA A 308 -17.95 0.25 -2.04
CA ALA A 308 -17.35 0.12 -3.36
C ALA A 308 -16.22 1.14 -3.59
N THR A 309 -16.26 2.28 -2.91
CA THR A 309 -15.30 3.40 -3.10
C THR A 309 -14.53 3.76 -1.84
N ALA A 310 -15.09 3.47 -0.66
CA ALA A 310 -14.45 3.71 0.63
C ALA A 310 -13.24 2.79 0.84
N ALA A 311 -12.34 3.22 1.73
CA ALA A 311 -11.13 2.49 2.10
C ALA A 311 -10.92 2.51 3.62
N ALA A 312 -10.25 1.51 4.16
CA ALA A 312 -9.67 1.62 5.49
C ALA A 312 -8.69 2.80 5.50
N GLY A 313 -8.76 3.62 6.55
CA GLY A 313 -8.04 4.89 6.60
C GLY A 313 -8.91 6.11 6.31
N ASP A 314 -10.00 5.96 5.56
CA ASP A 314 -10.88 7.10 5.25
C ASP A 314 -11.49 7.71 6.51
N PRO A 315 -11.54 9.04 6.60
CA PRO A 315 -12.31 9.70 7.64
C PRO A 315 -13.82 9.56 7.38
N PHE A 316 -14.59 9.53 8.45
CA PHE A 316 -16.03 9.73 8.39
C PHE A 316 -16.46 10.80 9.39
N THR A 317 -17.62 11.39 9.13
CA THR A 317 -18.24 12.35 10.04
C THR A 317 -19.59 11.86 10.52
N ALA A 318 -19.90 12.18 11.76
CA ALA A 318 -21.17 11.88 12.39
C ALA A 318 -21.58 13.03 13.34
N ARG A 319 -22.78 13.01 13.85
CA ARG A 319 -23.26 13.96 14.87
C ARG A 319 -23.67 13.22 16.12
N LEU A 320 -23.47 13.85 17.29
CA LEU A 320 -24.06 13.39 18.53
C LEU A 320 -25.57 13.44 18.42
N VAL A 321 -26.27 12.34 18.74
CA VAL A 321 -27.75 12.33 18.81
C VAL A 321 -28.23 13.14 20.00
N HIS A 322 -27.55 13.04 21.15
CA HIS A 322 -27.84 13.75 22.40
C HIS A 322 -26.59 14.43 22.91
N ALA A 323 -26.77 15.42 23.79
CA ALA A 323 -25.66 16.09 24.47
C ALA A 323 -24.81 15.09 25.27
N LEU A 324 -23.49 15.16 25.14
CA LEU A 324 -22.54 14.37 25.90
C LEU A 324 -22.30 15.01 27.26
N ARG A 325 -22.55 14.27 28.35
CA ARG A 325 -22.39 14.75 29.73
C ARG A 325 -21.53 13.78 30.52
N ASP A 326 -20.74 14.28 31.44
CA ASP A 326 -19.99 13.44 32.39
C ASP A 326 -20.90 12.81 33.46
N GLY A 327 -20.36 11.94 34.30
CA GLY A 327 -21.09 11.26 35.39
C GLY A 327 -21.65 12.22 36.45
N LYS A 328 -21.25 13.49 36.45
CA LYS A 328 -21.76 14.56 37.31
C LYS A 328 -22.77 15.46 36.61
N GLY A 329 -23.15 15.14 35.37
CA GLY A 329 -24.11 15.92 34.57
C GLY A 329 -23.51 17.14 33.86
N LYS A 330 -22.20 17.40 33.98
CA LYS A 330 -21.54 18.52 33.31
C LYS A 330 -21.54 18.29 31.81
N LEU A 331 -21.91 19.31 31.03
CA LEU A 331 -21.90 19.28 29.59
C LEU A 331 -20.44 19.19 29.07
N LEU A 332 -20.15 18.15 28.29
CA LEU A 332 -18.88 17.95 27.60
C LEU A 332 -18.97 18.38 26.12
N ALA A 333 -20.08 18.00 25.44
CA ALA A 333 -20.36 18.44 24.07
C ALA A 333 -21.88 18.55 23.86
N PRO A 334 -22.38 19.56 23.12
CA PRO A 334 -23.82 19.74 22.89
C PRO A 334 -24.36 18.64 21.96
N ALA A 335 -25.69 18.49 21.94
CA ALA A 335 -26.35 17.69 20.92
C ALA A 335 -25.97 18.20 19.51
N HIS A 336 -25.90 17.33 18.55
CA HIS A 336 -25.48 17.61 17.17
C HIS A 336 -24.03 18.06 16.99
N ALA A 337 -23.18 18.04 18.05
CA ALA A 337 -21.75 18.26 17.92
C ALA A 337 -21.17 17.29 16.92
N LEU A 338 -20.22 17.77 16.10
CA LEU A 338 -19.61 16.98 15.06
C LEU A 338 -18.62 15.96 15.66
N ILE A 339 -18.73 14.73 15.22
CA ILE A 339 -17.83 13.63 15.54
C ILE A 339 -17.02 13.32 14.30
N HIS A 340 -15.71 13.21 14.49
CA HIS A 340 -14.80 12.70 13.48
C HIS A 340 -14.36 11.29 13.84
N GLY A 341 -14.34 10.41 12.87
CA GLY A 341 -13.92 9.02 13.03
C GLY A 341 -13.16 8.51 11.82
N ARG A 342 -12.77 7.23 11.88
CA ARG A 342 -11.99 6.57 10.84
C ARG A 342 -12.56 5.19 10.52
N LEU A 343 -12.58 4.85 9.24
CA LEU A 343 -12.82 3.49 8.78
C LEU A 343 -11.57 2.65 9.04
N LEU A 344 -11.74 1.49 9.67
CA LEU A 344 -10.65 0.59 10.02
C LEU A 344 -10.56 -0.59 9.05
N ARG A 345 -11.71 -0.97 8.44
CA ARG A 345 -11.81 -2.03 7.45
C ARG A 345 -12.96 -1.74 6.51
N VAL A 346 -12.74 -1.97 5.22
CA VAL A 346 -13.76 -1.96 4.18
C VAL A 346 -13.48 -3.14 3.26
N GLU A 347 -14.30 -4.18 3.34
CA GLU A 347 -14.17 -5.42 2.57
C GLU A 347 -15.41 -5.66 1.71
N ASN A 348 -15.23 -6.18 0.50
CA ASN A 348 -16.30 -6.62 -0.37
C ASN A 348 -16.15 -8.13 -0.63
N LEU A 349 -17.16 -8.90 -0.26
CA LEU A 349 -17.20 -10.34 -0.39
C LEU A 349 -17.83 -10.73 -1.74
N HIS A 350 -17.12 -11.51 -2.55
CA HIS A 350 -17.52 -11.91 -3.90
C HIS A 350 -18.13 -13.31 -3.98
N GLY A 351 -18.16 -14.03 -2.85
CA GLY A 351 -18.74 -15.36 -2.76
C GLY A 351 -20.28 -15.36 -2.63
N THR A 352 -20.82 -16.51 -2.24
CA THR A 352 -22.23 -16.65 -1.87
C THR A 352 -22.31 -17.01 -0.38
N PRO A 353 -22.87 -16.14 0.48
CA PRO A 353 -23.51 -14.85 0.15
C PRO A 353 -22.50 -13.73 -0.16
N ALA A 354 -22.81 -12.87 -1.14
CA ALA A 354 -22.10 -11.64 -1.37
C ALA A 354 -22.46 -10.60 -0.29
N GLY A 355 -21.57 -9.63 -0.08
CA GLY A 355 -21.81 -8.59 0.92
C GLY A 355 -20.60 -7.68 1.12
N SER A 356 -20.68 -6.78 2.10
CA SER A 356 -19.56 -5.93 2.50
C SER A 356 -19.44 -5.86 4.02
N VAL A 357 -18.20 -5.70 4.50
CA VAL A 357 -17.91 -5.48 5.92
C VAL A 357 -17.31 -4.08 6.05
N VAL A 358 -17.87 -3.29 6.96
CA VAL A 358 -17.34 -1.97 7.32
C VAL A 358 -17.08 -1.93 8.82
N ALA A 359 -15.84 -1.71 9.20
CA ALA A 359 -15.45 -1.43 10.57
C ALA A 359 -15.11 0.05 10.71
N MET A 360 -15.74 0.72 11.70
CA MET A 360 -15.55 2.15 11.93
C MET A 360 -15.37 2.46 13.41
N ARG A 361 -14.66 3.54 13.73
CA ARG A 361 -14.43 3.99 15.10
C ARG A 361 -14.45 5.52 15.20
N PRO A 362 -15.27 6.11 16.09
CA PRO A 362 -15.20 7.53 16.40
C PRO A 362 -13.88 7.82 17.14
N GLN A 363 -13.28 8.98 16.87
CA GLN A 363 -11.99 9.37 17.42
C GLN A 363 -12.07 10.66 18.23
N THR A 364 -12.84 11.63 17.76
CA THR A 364 -12.95 12.93 18.41
C THR A 364 -14.36 13.51 18.28
N VAL A 365 -14.69 14.45 19.18
CA VAL A 365 -15.92 15.26 19.11
C VAL A 365 -15.59 16.73 19.33
N ASP A 366 -16.20 17.61 18.54
CA ASP A 366 -16.04 19.05 18.64
C ASP A 366 -16.93 19.61 19.73
N SER A 367 -16.40 20.51 20.55
CA SER A 367 -17.13 21.16 21.65
C SER A 367 -16.63 22.58 21.90
N GLY A 368 -17.40 23.57 21.47
CA GLY A 368 -17.14 25.00 21.79
C GLY A 368 -15.72 25.47 21.36
N GLY A 369 -15.27 25.12 20.16
CA GLY A 369 -13.93 25.46 19.65
C GLY A 369 -12.81 24.59 20.19
N ARG A 370 -13.12 23.51 20.91
CA ARG A 370 -12.16 22.50 21.37
C ARG A 370 -12.52 21.13 20.79
N THR A 371 -11.50 20.30 20.59
CA THR A 371 -11.68 18.92 20.17
C THR A 371 -11.39 17.99 21.34
N LEU A 372 -12.37 17.15 21.71
CA LEU A 372 -12.26 16.16 22.78
C LEU A 372 -11.94 14.80 22.17
N VAL A 373 -11.03 14.05 22.77
CA VAL A 373 -10.69 12.69 22.34
C VAL A 373 -11.73 11.71 22.83
N LEU A 374 -12.26 10.89 21.91
CA LEU A 374 -13.19 9.81 22.17
C LEU A 374 -12.44 8.46 22.10
N ARG A 375 -12.29 7.80 23.26
CA ARG A 375 -11.96 6.37 23.30
C ARG A 375 -13.24 5.62 23.59
N ALA A 376 -13.78 4.97 22.60
CA ALA A 376 -15.09 4.34 22.75
C ALA A 376 -15.12 2.97 22.09
N ARG A 377 -15.91 2.06 22.63
CA ARG A 377 -16.30 0.79 22.03
C ARG A 377 -17.78 0.80 21.71
N ARG A 378 -18.17 0.01 20.72
CA ARG A 378 -19.59 -0.15 20.39
C ARG A 378 -20.34 -0.79 21.56
N ASP A 379 -21.54 -0.29 21.84
CA ASP A 379 -22.48 -0.93 22.77
C ASP A 379 -23.28 -2.02 22.06
N TRP A 380 -22.82 -3.25 22.20
CA TRP A 380 -23.47 -4.40 21.58
C TRP A 380 -24.79 -4.78 22.27
N SER A 381 -25.05 -4.34 23.50
CA SER A 381 -26.29 -4.65 24.21
C SER A 381 -27.52 -3.98 23.57
N LYS A 382 -27.30 -2.90 22.82
CA LYS A 382 -28.34 -2.15 22.10
C LYS A 382 -28.48 -2.52 20.63
N VAL A 383 -27.66 -3.45 20.14
CA VAL A 383 -27.78 -3.94 18.77
C VAL A 383 -28.92 -4.96 18.71
N PRO A 384 -29.96 -4.74 17.86
CA PRO A 384 -31.01 -5.72 17.69
C PRO A 384 -30.45 -7.11 17.36
N GLY A 385 -30.90 -8.17 18.02
CA GLY A 385 -30.33 -9.52 17.93
C GLY A 385 -30.39 -10.18 16.54
N LYS A 386 -31.00 -9.50 15.55
CA LYS A 386 -31.03 -9.92 14.14
C LYS A 386 -30.05 -9.13 13.24
N THR A 387 -29.29 -8.17 13.80
CA THR A 387 -28.33 -7.42 13.00
C THR A 387 -27.14 -8.32 12.66
N PRO A 388 -26.84 -8.54 11.36
CA PRO A 388 -25.67 -9.32 10.97
C PRO A 388 -24.41 -8.59 11.43
N VAL A 389 -23.55 -9.30 12.15
CA VAL A 389 -22.25 -8.79 12.58
C VAL A 389 -21.15 -9.66 12.03
N ALA A 390 -20.10 -9.05 11.53
CA ALA A 390 -18.86 -9.74 11.25
C ALA A 390 -17.99 -9.76 12.53
N LEU A 391 -17.09 -10.74 12.63
CA LEU A 391 -16.16 -10.80 13.75
C LEU A 391 -15.14 -9.67 13.64
N PRO A 392 -14.84 -8.96 14.74
CA PRO A 392 -13.74 -8.00 14.78
C PRO A 392 -12.41 -8.70 14.49
N GLN A 393 -11.56 -8.03 13.74
CA GLN A 393 -10.17 -8.44 13.50
C GLN A 393 -9.21 -7.77 14.52
N ALA A 394 -7.92 -8.09 14.41
CA ALA A 394 -6.89 -7.42 15.21
C ALA A 394 -6.96 -5.89 15.00
N GLY A 395 -6.90 -5.13 16.09
CA GLY A 395 -7.05 -3.67 16.06
C GLY A 395 -8.50 -3.14 16.03
N GLU A 396 -9.52 -3.99 15.90
CA GLU A 396 -10.94 -3.59 15.79
C GLU A 396 -11.77 -3.83 17.06
N GLN A 397 -11.17 -4.23 18.17
CA GLN A 397 -11.88 -4.61 19.41
C GLN A 397 -12.84 -3.52 19.90
N ASN A 398 -12.52 -2.26 19.60
CA ASN A 398 -13.31 -1.09 19.96
C ASN A 398 -14.06 -0.46 18.76
N ALA A 399 -14.20 -1.17 17.64
CA ALA A 399 -14.89 -0.70 16.45
C ALA A 399 -16.35 -1.15 16.40
N ALA A 400 -17.17 -0.41 15.64
CA ALA A 400 -18.42 -0.94 15.13
C ALA A 400 -18.13 -1.72 13.85
N VAL A 401 -18.35 -3.03 13.86
CA VAL A 401 -18.22 -3.88 12.69
C VAL A 401 -19.61 -4.22 12.15
N ILE A 402 -19.90 -3.80 10.94
CA ILE A 402 -21.22 -3.90 10.31
C ILE A 402 -21.09 -4.78 9.06
N LEU A 403 -21.91 -5.84 8.98
CA LEU A 403 -22.03 -6.68 7.79
C LEU A 403 -23.24 -6.25 6.97
N LEU A 404 -23.00 -5.82 5.74
CA LEU A 404 -24.03 -5.55 4.76
C LEU A 404 -24.19 -6.80 3.87
N ARG A 405 -25.40 -7.35 3.79
CA ARG A 405 -25.69 -8.53 2.97
C ARG A 405 -26.23 -8.12 1.61
N GLY A 406 -25.78 -8.80 0.56
CA GLY A 406 -26.17 -8.52 -0.82
C GLY A 406 -25.18 -7.58 -1.54
N LYS A 407 -25.41 -7.39 -2.84
CA LYS A 407 -24.55 -6.52 -3.65
C LYS A 407 -24.95 -5.05 -3.51
N ALA A 408 -23.97 -4.15 -3.60
CA ALA A 408 -24.14 -2.70 -3.68
C ALA A 408 -25.01 -2.08 -2.56
N GLN A 409 -24.70 -2.39 -1.32
CA GLN A 409 -25.35 -1.76 -0.17
C GLN A 409 -24.43 -0.74 0.50
N ASN A 410 -24.94 0.45 0.76
CA ASN A 410 -24.24 1.52 1.46
C ASN A 410 -24.67 1.59 2.90
N LEU A 411 -23.81 2.06 3.81
CA LEU A 411 -24.24 2.58 5.09
C LEU A 411 -24.91 3.95 4.83
N PRO A 412 -26.21 4.11 5.12
CA PRO A 412 -26.91 5.35 4.78
C PRO A 412 -26.50 6.50 5.69
N ALA A 413 -26.59 7.72 5.21
CA ALA A 413 -26.66 8.88 6.09
C ALA A 413 -27.83 8.69 7.09
N GLY A 414 -27.68 9.19 8.30
CA GLY A 414 -28.66 8.95 9.36
C GLY A 414 -28.54 7.61 10.09
N LEU A 415 -27.60 6.72 9.66
CA LEU A 415 -27.34 5.48 10.41
C LEU A 415 -26.89 5.81 11.83
N ARG A 416 -27.62 5.27 12.83
CA ARG A 416 -27.30 5.45 14.25
C ARG A 416 -26.54 4.26 14.80
N THR A 417 -25.56 4.56 15.65
CA THR A 417 -24.82 3.57 16.42
C THR A 417 -24.59 4.05 17.85
N ASP A 418 -24.68 3.12 18.79
CA ASP A 418 -24.52 3.37 20.22
C ASP A 418 -23.12 2.96 20.69
N TRP A 419 -22.57 3.77 21.57
CA TRP A 419 -21.20 3.67 22.04
C TRP A 419 -21.09 3.93 23.54
N VAL A 420 -20.03 3.39 24.14
CA VAL A 420 -19.62 3.70 25.50
C VAL A 420 -18.14 4.05 25.51
N THR A 421 -17.77 5.12 26.18
CA THR A 421 -16.38 5.50 26.36
C THR A 421 -15.65 4.49 27.27
N VAL A 422 -14.37 4.23 26.96
CA VAL A 422 -13.52 3.29 27.69
C VAL A 422 -12.25 3.98 28.19
N ALA A 423 -11.66 3.44 29.26
CA ALA A 423 -10.37 3.88 29.74
C ALA A 423 -9.24 3.52 28.76
N LYS A 424 -8.08 4.16 28.94
CA LYS A 424 -6.85 3.90 28.17
C LYS A 424 -6.33 2.51 28.44
#